data_e44bc6193a665dae05e9c4b5e30b1d46
#
_entry.id   e44bc6193a665dae05e9c4b5e30b1d46
#
_cell.length_a   1.000
_cell.length_b   1.000
_cell.length_c   1.000
_cell.angle_alpha   90.00
_cell.angle_beta   90.00
_cell.angle_gamma   90.00
#
_symmetry.space_group_name_H-M   'P 1'
#
loop_
_entity.id
_entity.type
_entity.pdbx_description
1 polymer ?
#
loop_
_entity_poly.entity_id
_entity_poly.type
_entity_poly.pdbx_seq_one_letter_code
_entity_poly.pdbx_strand_id
1 'polypeptide(L)'
;MPTGNSAPVTQNEINVTLQAQQAFEQAVSSLTQIVTGVFESQQQLTTNGMVTTAGERFGGAVVQWTEDFDDLRNSLNWMAQQLGDTALQLQRSNQQGAEMAAAMPSFGSIS
;
A
#
# COMPACT_ATOMS: atom_id res chain seq x y z
N MET A 1 14.66 22.94 9.16
CA MET A 1 15.35 22.12 10.10
C MET A 1 16.02 20.93 9.41
N PRO A 2 17.24 21.06 9.16
CA PRO A 2 17.96 20.03 8.42
C PRO A 2 18.44 18.88 9.28
N THR A 3 18.38 19.06 10.55
CA THR A 3 19.01 18.14 11.47
C THR A 3 18.39 16.76 11.46
N GLY A 4 17.10 16.66 11.12
CA GLY A 4 16.46 15.36 11.00
C GLY A 4 17.11 14.48 9.94
N ASN A 5 17.76 15.10 8.96
CA ASN A 5 18.37 14.36 7.86
C ASN A 5 19.67 13.66 8.25
N SER A 6 20.28 14.10 9.34
CA SER A 6 21.52 13.49 9.80
C SER A 6 21.29 12.37 10.79
N ALA A 7 20.07 12.20 11.27
CA ALA A 7 19.76 11.13 12.20
C ALA A 7 19.72 9.79 11.45
N PRO A 8 20.34 8.73 11.98
CA PRO A 8 20.25 7.42 11.37
C PRO A 8 18.81 6.91 11.42
N VAL A 9 18.42 6.18 10.39
CA VAL A 9 17.11 5.54 10.35
C VAL A 9 17.13 4.37 11.34
N THR A 10 16.14 4.31 12.19
CA THR A 10 16.04 3.23 13.17
C THR A 10 15.35 2.01 12.55
N GLN A 11 15.63 0.85 13.11
CA GLN A 11 14.93 -0.36 12.71
C GLN A 11 13.43 -0.23 12.95
N ASN A 12 13.05 0.52 13.99
CA ASN A 12 11.65 0.76 14.28
C ASN A 12 10.96 1.54 13.14
N GLU A 13 11.63 2.52 12.58
CA GLU A 13 11.10 3.29 11.44
C GLU A 13 10.91 2.41 10.22
N ILE A 14 11.85 1.51 9.96
CA ILE A 14 11.74 0.53 8.88
C ILE A 14 10.56 -0.40 9.13
N ASN A 15 10.42 -0.90 10.34
CA ASN A 15 9.32 -1.79 10.71
C ASN A 15 7.96 -1.11 10.56
N VAL A 16 7.84 0.15 10.96
CA VAL A 16 6.60 0.92 10.80
C VAL A 16 6.26 1.08 9.33
N THR A 17 7.25 1.35 8.49
CA THR A 17 7.05 1.47 7.04
C THR A 17 6.56 0.15 6.45
N LEU A 18 7.13 -0.98 6.85
CA LEU A 18 6.69 -2.30 6.40
C LEU A 18 5.29 -2.64 6.89
N GLN A 19 4.96 -2.26 8.12
CA GLN A 19 3.60 -2.45 8.64
C GLN A 19 2.59 -1.63 7.85
N ALA A 20 2.94 -0.41 7.47
CA ALA A 20 2.09 0.43 6.62
C ALA A 20 1.89 -0.22 5.25
N GLN A 21 2.94 -0.77 4.66
CA GLN A 21 2.84 -1.51 3.40
C GLN A 21 1.85 -2.67 3.52
N GLN A 22 1.97 -3.47 4.57
CA GLN A 22 1.06 -4.59 4.81
C GLN A 22 -0.38 -4.12 4.99
N ALA A 23 -0.60 -3.01 5.68
CA ALA A 23 -1.92 -2.46 5.87
C ALA A 23 -2.56 -2.05 4.53
N PHE A 24 -1.78 -1.44 3.64
CA PHE A 24 -2.26 -1.09 2.30
C PHE A 24 -2.58 -2.34 1.48
N GLU A 25 -1.73 -3.36 1.56
CA GLU A 25 -1.98 -4.62 0.84
C GLU A 25 -3.23 -5.32 1.35
N GLN A 26 -3.47 -5.32 2.66
CA GLN A 26 -4.70 -5.86 3.24
C GLN A 26 -5.93 -5.06 2.81
N ALA A 27 -5.81 -3.75 2.72
CA ALA A 27 -6.89 -2.90 2.25
C ALA A 27 -7.26 -3.23 0.80
N VAL A 28 -6.25 -3.45 -0.05
CA VAL A 28 -6.46 -3.87 -1.45
C VAL A 28 -7.21 -5.20 -1.50
N SER A 29 -6.78 -6.17 -0.69
CA SER A 29 -7.43 -7.48 -0.64
C SER A 29 -8.89 -7.37 -0.19
N SER A 30 -9.16 -6.57 0.85
CA SER A 30 -10.52 -6.35 1.36
C SER A 30 -11.40 -5.68 0.30
N LEU A 31 -10.89 -4.67 -0.37
CA LEU A 31 -11.62 -4.00 -1.45
C LEU A 31 -11.95 -4.97 -2.59
N THR A 32 -11.00 -5.82 -2.97
CA THR A 32 -11.23 -6.81 -4.00
C THR A 32 -12.36 -7.76 -3.63
N GLN A 33 -12.40 -8.22 -2.38
CA GLN A 33 -13.47 -9.08 -1.89
C GLN A 33 -14.82 -8.39 -1.90
N ILE A 34 -14.87 -7.13 -1.49
CA ILE A 34 -16.10 -6.34 -1.47
C ILE A 34 -16.63 -6.15 -2.89
N VAL A 35 -15.77 -5.78 -3.82
CA VAL A 35 -16.16 -5.56 -5.22
C VAL A 35 -16.69 -6.87 -5.83
N THR A 36 -16.00 -7.98 -5.58
CA THR A 36 -16.43 -9.30 -6.06
C THR A 36 -17.80 -9.67 -5.50
N GLY A 37 -18.00 -9.45 -4.21
CA GLY A 37 -19.28 -9.76 -3.55
C GLY A 37 -20.43 -8.94 -4.10
N VAL A 38 -20.22 -7.65 -4.32
CA VAL A 38 -21.25 -6.78 -4.90
C VAL A 38 -21.55 -7.19 -6.34
N PHE A 39 -20.53 -7.51 -7.12
CA PHE A 39 -20.71 -7.93 -8.50
C PHE A 39 -21.51 -9.24 -8.58
N GLU A 40 -21.20 -10.22 -7.74
CA GLU A 40 -21.93 -11.47 -7.66
C GLU A 40 -23.40 -11.24 -7.26
N SER A 41 -23.64 -10.37 -6.28
CA SER A 41 -25.00 -10.03 -5.86
C SER A 41 -25.79 -9.38 -6.99
N GLN A 42 -25.16 -8.52 -7.75
CA GLN A 42 -25.79 -7.87 -8.90
C GLN A 42 -26.12 -8.90 -9.98
N GLN A 43 -25.23 -9.86 -10.24
CA GLN A 43 -25.50 -10.94 -11.19
C GLN A 43 -26.67 -11.82 -10.76
N GLN A 44 -26.77 -12.13 -9.46
CA GLN A 44 -27.87 -12.91 -8.92
C GLN A 44 -29.20 -12.20 -9.12
N LEU A 45 -29.24 -10.89 -8.89
CA LEU A 45 -30.43 -10.09 -9.11
C LEU A 45 -30.88 -10.15 -10.57
N THR A 46 -29.94 -10.05 -11.49
CA THR A 46 -30.22 -10.12 -12.93
C THR A 46 -30.72 -11.51 -13.31
N THR A 47 -30.07 -12.55 -12.81
CA THR A 47 -30.42 -13.95 -13.11
C THR A 47 -31.81 -14.29 -12.57
N ASN A 48 -32.20 -13.73 -11.43
CA ASN A 48 -33.51 -13.98 -10.81
C ASN A 48 -34.63 -13.14 -11.41
N GLY A 49 -34.39 -12.47 -12.53
CA GLY A 49 -35.44 -11.83 -13.30
C GLY A 49 -35.75 -10.38 -12.92
N MET A 50 -34.87 -9.73 -12.20
CA MET A 50 -35.04 -8.30 -11.93
C MET A 50 -34.65 -7.45 -13.15
N VAL A 51 -35.30 -7.72 -14.28
CA VAL A 51 -35.10 -6.93 -15.48
C VAL A 51 -36.11 -5.77 -15.45
N THR A 52 -35.86 -4.82 -14.57
CA THR A 52 -36.67 -3.62 -14.45
C THR A 52 -35.79 -2.42 -14.72
N THR A 53 -36.41 -1.27 -14.97
CA THR A 53 -35.66 -0.01 -15.11
C THR A 53 -34.79 0.25 -13.87
N ALA A 54 -35.33 -0.04 -12.70
CA ALA A 54 -34.57 0.10 -11.45
C ALA A 54 -33.36 -0.84 -11.40
N GLY A 55 -33.54 -2.10 -11.83
CA GLY A 55 -32.48 -3.07 -11.91
C GLY A 55 -31.39 -2.68 -12.89
N GLU A 56 -31.76 -2.13 -14.04
CA GLU A 56 -30.80 -1.62 -15.02
C GLU A 56 -30.00 -0.45 -14.48
N ARG A 57 -30.67 0.47 -13.80
CA ARG A 57 -30.01 1.62 -13.16
C ARG A 57 -29.05 1.15 -12.05
N PHE A 58 -29.49 0.18 -11.28
CA PHE A 58 -28.65 -0.40 -10.24
C PHE A 58 -27.40 -1.06 -10.86
N GLY A 59 -27.57 -1.83 -11.93
CA GLY A 59 -26.46 -2.43 -12.65
C GLY A 59 -25.48 -1.41 -13.17
N GLY A 60 -25.99 -0.30 -13.74
CA GLY A 60 -25.12 0.79 -14.19
C GLY A 60 -24.36 1.45 -13.06
N ALA A 61 -25.02 1.66 -11.93
CA ALA A 61 -24.37 2.21 -10.74
C ALA A 61 -23.30 1.28 -10.21
N VAL A 62 -23.54 -0.02 -10.23
CA VAL A 62 -22.53 -1.02 -9.80
C VAL A 62 -21.31 -1.00 -10.72
N VAL A 63 -21.51 -0.89 -12.02
CA VAL A 63 -20.40 -0.79 -12.98
C VAL A 63 -19.55 0.43 -12.68
N GLN A 64 -20.19 1.59 -12.51
CA GLN A 64 -19.47 2.83 -12.19
C GLN A 64 -18.72 2.71 -10.87
N TRP A 65 -19.38 2.17 -9.86
CA TRP A 65 -18.79 1.94 -8.56
C TRP A 65 -17.59 1.00 -8.63
N THR A 66 -17.69 -0.07 -9.44
CA THR A 66 -16.59 -1.02 -9.63
C THR A 66 -15.38 -0.34 -10.27
N GLU A 67 -15.62 0.53 -11.26
CA GLU A 67 -14.53 1.29 -11.88
C GLU A 67 -13.83 2.21 -10.87
N ASP A 68 -14.62 2.90 -10.05
CA ASP A 68 -14.07 3.77 -9.01
C ASP A 68 -13.25 2.98 -7.99
N PHE A 69 -13.72 1.81 -7.61
CA PHE A 69 -12.98 0.94 -6.68
C PHE A 69 -11.71 0.37 -7.31
N ASP A 70 -11.72 0.06 -8.60
CA ASP A 70 -10.52 -0.36 -9.30
C ASP A 70 -9.46 0.73 -9.31
N ASP A 71 -9.86 1.96 -9.53
CA ASP A 71 -8.95 3.11 -9.49
C ASP A 71 -8.37 3.27 -8.08
N LEU A 72 -9.20 3.15 -7.06
CA LEU A 72 -8.75 3.22 -5.67
C LEU A 72 -7.79 2.08 -5.35
N ARG A 73 -8.12 0.86 -5.77
CA ARG A 73 -7.27 -0.31 -5.56
C ARG A 73 -5.90 -0.13 -6.21
N ASN A 74 -5.87 0.38 -7.43
CA ASN A 74 -4.63 0.64 -8.14
C ASN A 74 -3.79 1.69 -7.42
N SER A 75 -4.43 2.74 -6.90
CA SER A 75 -3.75 3.76 -6.11
C SER A 75 -3.16 3.19 -4.82
N LEU A 76 -3.91 2.34 -4.14
CA LEU A 76 -3.43 1.69 -2.92
C LEU A 76 -2.28 0.73 -3.19
N ASN A 77 -2.34 -0.02 -4.29
CA ASN A 77 -1.25 -0.89 -4.71
C ASN A 77 0.02 -0.08 -4.99
N TRP A 78 -0.13 1.03 -5.69
CA TRP A 78 1.00 1.91 -5.96
C TRP A 78 1.62 2.43 -4.66
N MET A 79 0.77 2.86 -3.72
CA MET A 79 1.25 3.32 -2.42
C MET A 79 1.97 2.22 -1.65
N ALA A 80 1.43 1.00 -1.68
CA ALA A 80 2.07 -0.15 -1.02
C ALA A 80 3.45 -0.43 -1.62
N GLN A 81 3.57 -0.36 -2.94
CA GLN A 81 4.86 -0.53 -3.62
C GLN A 81 5.84 0.56 -3.23
N GLN A 82 5.38 1.81 -3.16
CA GLN A 82 6.23 2.92 -2.75
C GLN A 82 6.73 2.76 -1.31
N LEU A 83 5.88 2.28 -0.42
CA LEU A 83 6.27 2.01 0.95
C LEU A 83 7.31 0.89 1.03
N GLY A 84 7.14 -0.16 0.23
CA GLY A 84 8.11 -1.24 0.16
C GLY A 84 9.46 -0.77 -0.36
N ASP A 85 9.46 0.04 -1.41
CA ASP A 85 10.69 0.62 -1.96
C ASP A 85 11.36 1.55 -0.96
N THR A 86 10.57 2.34 -0.25
CA THR A 86 11.07 3.23 0.79
C THR A 86 11.74 2.43 1.91
N ALA A 87 11.11 1.35 2.36
CA ALA A 87 11.67 0.50 3.39
C ALA A 87 13.01 -0.09 2.96
N LEU A 88 13.11 -0.54 1.70
CA LEU A 88 14.37 -1.06 1.16
C LEU A 88 15.46 0.01 1.12
N GLN A 89 15.11 1.22 0.70
CA GLN A 89 16.04 2.34 0.70
C GLN A 89 16.52 2.67 2.10
N LEU A 90 15.62 2.67 3.08
CA LEU A 90 15.96 2.93 4.46
C LEU A 90 16.90 1.85 5.01
N GLN A 91 16.65 0.59 4.67
CA GLN A 91 17.53 -0.50 5.07
C GLN A 91 18.93 -0.37 4.47
N ARG A 92 18.98 -0.03 3.18
CA ARG A 92 20.26 0.18 2.50
C ARG A 92 21.02 1.34 3.10
N SER A 93 20.33 2.44 3.39
CA SER A 93 20.94 3.61 4.03
C SER A 93 21.52 3.23 5.38
N ASN A 94 20.79 2.44 6.17
CA ASN A 94 21.28 1.98 7.46
C ASN A 94 22.53 1.10 7.31
N GLN A 95 22.52 0.17 6.35
CA GLN A 95 23.67 -0.68 6.10
C GLN A 95 24.88 0.12 5.67
N GLN A 96 24.68 1.05 4.74
CA GLN A 96 25.76 1.92 4.27
C GLN A 96 26.31 2.78 5.39
N GLY A 97 25.44 3.32 6.23
CA GLY A 97 25.86 4.07 7.38
C GLY A 97 26.69 3.23 8.35
N ALA A 98 26.27 2.01 8.61
CA ALA A 98 27.00 1.08 9.46
C ALA A 98 28.35 0.69 8.84
N GLU A 99 28.38 0.44 7.55
CA GLU A 99 29.60 0.12 6.82
C GLU A 99 30.58 1.29 6.84
N MET A 100 30.09 2.49 6.62
CA MET A 100 30.91 3.69 6.70
C MET A 100 31.49 3.89 8.11
N ALA A 101 30.67 3.68 9.12
CA ALA A 101 31.14 3.78 10.51
C ALA A 101 32.19 2.74 10.80
N ALA A 102 32.02 1.52 10.29
CA ALA A 102 32.99 0.45 10.45
C ALA A 102 34.28 0.71 9.65
N ALA A 103 34.15 1.40 8.51
CA ALA A 103 35.29 1.71 7.67
C ALA A 103 36.11 2.87 8.19
N MET A 104 35.66 3.56 9.22
CA MET A 104 36.36 4.72 9.79
C MET A 104 36.80 4.48 11.24
N PRO A 105 37.35 3.31 11.56
CA PRO A 105 37.77 3.05 12.93
C PRO A 105 38.95 3.94 13.36
N SER A 106 39.72 4.40 12.42
CA SER A 106 40.86 5.28 12.70
C SER A 106 40.44 6.61 13.31
N PHE A 107 39.24 7.10 12.97
CA PHE A 107 38.75 8.34 13.59
C PHE A 107 38.43 8.13 15.05
N GLY A 108 37.83 7.02 15.38
CA GLY A 108 37.53 6.69 16.75
C GLY A 108 38.78 6.39 17.57
N SER A 109 39.76 5.76 16.97
CA SER A 109 41.01 5.43 17.67
C SER A 109 41.92 6.63 17.84
N ILE A 110 41.82 7.64 17.02
CA ILE A 110 42.57 8.88 17.16
C ILE A 110 42.04 9.71 18.33
N SER A 111 40.77 9.66 18.51
CA SER A 111 40.19 10.40 19.63
C SER A 111 40.37 9.64 20.92
#